data_ad643af3f7a25683b4ae2de84c64d924
#
_entry.id   ad643af3f7a25683b4ae2de84c64d924
#
_cell.length_a   1.000
_cell.length_b   1.000
_cell.length_c   1.000
_cell.angle_alpha   90.00
_cell.angle_beta   90.00
_cell.angle_gamma   90.00
#
_symmetry.space_group_name_H-M   'P 1'
#
loop_
_entity.id
_entity.type
_entity.pdbx_description
1 polymer ?
#
loop_
_entity_poly.entity_id
_entity_poly.type
_entity_poly.pdbx_seq_one_letter_code
_entity_poly.pdbx_strand_id
1 'polypeptide(L)'
;MKYARYLSAVHFVDALVGGVLTDLERRKLADRTVIIVTSDHGMEFDENGLGFTGHATAYSELQLHAPLLVRWPGRPPGRILRRTSHFDLAPTLLTRLFGCANPPSDYASGQDLFADRQWDWLIAASYNNFALVEPDRVTIVSPASYEVRDRNYRLVPNPTLPRDGLRAAMHEMRRFYR
;
A
#
# COMPACT_ATOMS: atom_id res chain seq x y z
N MET A 1 6.39 -25.02 -7.47
CA MET A 1 7.75 -24.51 -7.78
C MET A 1 7.91 -23.00 -7.61
N LYS A 2 6.99 -22.14 -8.09
CA LYS A 2 7.06 -20.68 -7.94
C LYS A 2 7.03 -20.22 -6.46
N TYR A 3 6.12 -20.75 -5.66
CA TYR A 3 5.98 -20.40 -4.24
C TYR A 3 7.23 -20.73 -3.41
N ALA A 4 7.86 -21.90 -3.62
CA ALA A 4 9.08 -22.25 -2.93
C ALA A 4 10.25 -21.29 -3.24
N ARG A 5 10.35 -20.83 -4.49
CA ARG A 5 11.35 -19.80 -4.89
C ARG A 5 11.06 -18.46 -4.22
N TYR A 6 9.80 -18.09 -4.13
CA TYR A 6 9.38 -16.88 -3.42
C TYR A 6 9.78 -16.94 -1.95
N LEU A 7 9.49 -18.04 -1.24
CA LEU A 7 9.90 -18.21 0.16
C LEU A 7 11.42 -18.14 0.34
N SER A 8 12.20 -18.74 -0.58
CA SER A 8 13.66 -18.64 -0.54
C SER A 8 14.14 -17.20 -0.74
N ALA A 9 13.51 -16.43 -1.62
CA ALA A 9 13.82 -15.02 -1.82
C ALA A 9 13.48 -14.18 -0.59
N VAL A 10 12.33 -14.41 0.03
CA VAL A 10 11.92 -13.74 1.28
C VAL A 10 12.93 -14.03 2.39
N HIS A 11 13.33 -15.29 2.57
CA HIS A 11 14.36 -15.66 3.56
C HIS A 11 15.69 -14.96 3.32
N PHE A 12 16.12 -14.86 2.07
CA PHE A 12 17.36 -14.15 1.71
C PHE A 12 17.26 -12.65 2.03
N VAL A 13 16.14 -12.00 1.69
CA VAL A 13 15.90 -10.57 1.99
C VAL A 13 15.85 -10.34 3.50
N ASP A 14 15.18 -11.23 4.25
CA ASP A 14 15.13 -11.16 5.72
C ASP A 14 16.54 -11.19 6.33
N ALA A 15 17.40 -12.07 5.85
CA ALA A 15 18.81 -12.13 6.29
C ALA A 15 19.57 -10.82 5.98
N LEU A 16 19.33 -10.19 4.82
CA LEU A 16 19.93 -8.89 4.47
C LEU A 16 19.44 -7.79 5.43
N VAL A 17 18.16 -7.73 5.70
CA VAL A 17 17.56 -6.78 6.68
C VAL A 17 18.19 -7.00 8.05
N GLY A 18 18.31 -8.24 8.51
CA GLY A 18 19.00 -8.60 9.77
C GLY A 18 20.45 -8.10 9.81
N GLY A 19 21.18 -8.23 8.71
CA GLY A 19 22.53 -7.69 8.57
C GLY A 19 22.61 -6.17 8.71
N VAL A 20 21.67 -5.45 8.09
CA VAL A 20 21.58 -3.97 8.21
C VAL A 20 21.28 -3.57 9.65
N LEU A 21 20.34 -4.23 10.32
CA LEU A 21 20.00 -3.94 11.71
C LEU A 21 21.21 -4.16 12.64
N THR A 22 21.92 -5.27 12.47
CA THR A 22 23.13 -5.59 13.25
C THR A 22 24.22 -4.54 13.03
N ASP A 23 24.43 -4.07 11.78
CA ASP A 23 25.43 -3.05 11.49
C ASP A 23 25.07 -1.69 12.12
N LEU A 24 23.82 -1.31 12.08
CA LEU A 24 23.31 -0.08 12.75
C LEU A 24 23.53 -0.15 14.28
N GLU A 25 23.26 -1.28 14.90
CA GLU A 25 23.51 -1.50 16.33
C GLU A 25 25.00 -1.41 16.66
N ARG A 26 25.85 -2.11 15.90
CA ARG A 26 27.31 -2.08 16.06
C ARG A 26 27.88 -0.66 15.96
N ARG A 27 27.30 0.16 15.06
CA ARG A 27 27.70 1.57 14.86
C ARG A 27 27.04 2.54 15.85
N LYS A 28 26.19 2.06 16.74
CA LYS A 28 25.39 2.90 17.68
C LYS A 28 24.51 3.93 16.94
N LEU A 29 24.00 3.56 15.78
CA LEU A 29 23.10 4.39 14.95
C LEU A 29 21.64 3.99 15.08
N ALA A 30 21.35 2.81 15.61
CA ALA A 30 20.02 2.24 15.66
C ALA A 30 18.98 3.17 16.36
N ASP A 31 19.38 3.89 17.41
CA ASP A 31 18.50 4.77 18.17
C ASP A 31 18.30 6.17 17.56
N ARG A 32 18.94 6.44 16.44
CA ARG A 32 18.86 7.70 15.69
C ARG A 32 18.55 7.51 14.21
N THR A 33 18.15 6.29 13.82
CA THR A 33 17.83 5.94 12.44
C THR A 33 16.38 5.48 12.37
N VAL A 34 15.58 6.11 11.51
CA VAL A 34 14.27 5.58 11.12
C VAL A 34 14.51 4.46 10.13
N ILE A 35 13.91 3.30 10.39
CA ILE A 35 14.01 2.12 9.53
C ILE A 35 12.61 1.77 9.05
N ILE A 36 12.45 1.68 7.74
CA ILE A 36 11.19 1.30 7.10
C ILE A 36 11.47 0.06 6.25
N VAL A 37 10.75 -1.02 6.54
CA VAL A 37 10.78 -2.25 5.75
C VAL A 37 9.40 -2.43 5.14
N THR A 38 9.35 -2.46 3.82
CA THR A 38 8.12 -2.64 3.04
C THR A 38 8.44 -3.32 1.71
N SER A 39 7.42 -3.73 0.99
CA SER A 39 7.50 -4.09 -0.43
C SER A 39 6.69 -3.11 -1.27
N ASP A 40 6.92 -3.06 -2.56
CA ASP A 40 6.18 -2.23 -3.52
C ASP A 40 4.75 -2.75 -3.73
N HIS A 41 4.57 -4.08 -3.70
CA HIS A 41 3.28 -4.76 -3.82
C HIS A 41 3.33 -6.15 -3.17
N GLY A 42 2.19 -6.83 -3.11
CA GLY A 42 2.08 -8.23 -2.72
C GLY A 42 2.30 -9.19 -3.89
N MET A 43 2.13 -10.47 -3.62
CA MET A 43 2.28 -11.56 -4.59
C MET A 43 1.19 -12.60 -4.37
N GLU A 44 0.53 -13.04 -5.42
CA GLU A 44 -0.56 -14.02 -5.41
C GLU A 44 -0.14 -15.31 -6.11
N PHE A 45 -0.53 -16.45 -5.56
CA PHE A 45 -0.23 -17.80 -6.05
C PHE A 45 -1.50 -18.63 -6.29
N ASP A 46 -2.62 -17.94 -6.54
CA ASP A 46 -3.96 -18.52 -6.69
C ASP A 46 -4.53 -19.11 -5.37
N GLU A 47 -4.19 -18.47 -4.24
CA GLU A 47 -4.65 -18.92 -2.92
C GLU A 47 -6.19 -18.93 -2.79
N ASN A 48 -6.86 -18.08 -3.57
CA ASN A 48 -8.33 -17.98 -3.58
C ASN A 48 -9.00 -18.91 -4.63
N GLY A 49 -8.23 -19.63 -5.44
CA GLY A 49 -8.74 -20.48 -6.51
C GLY A 49 -9.46 -19.70 -7.63
N LEU A 50 -9.10 -18.43 -7.85
CA LEU A 50 -9.69 -17.56 -8.86
C LEU A 50 -8.86 -17.45 -10.16
N GLY A 51 -7.74 -18.16 -10.23
CA GLY A 51 -6.85 -18.19 -11.38
C GLY A 51 -5.85 -17.03 -11.45
N PHE A 52 -5.76 -16.18 -10.41
CA PHE A 52 -4.80 -15.08 -10.37
C PHE A 52 -3.45 -15.52 -9.81
N THR A 53 -2.37 -15.19 -10.51
CA THR A 53 -1.01 -15.49 -10.06
C THR A 53 -0.07 -14.36 -10.42
N GLY A 54 0.91 -14.11 -9.55
CA GLY A 54 1.91 -13.06 -9.74
C GLY A 54 1.49 -11.72 -9.13
N HIS A 55 1.79 -10.65 -9.83
CA HIS A 55 1.41 -9.27 -9.48
C HIS A 55 0.91 -8.54 -10.74
N ALA A 56 0.26 -7.38 -10.55
CA ALA A 56 -0.34 -6.57 -11.63
C ALA A 56 -1.38 -7.31 -12.49
N THR A 57 -1.86 -8.46 -12.02
CA THR A 57 -2.89 -9.27 -12.70
C THR A 57 -4.28 -9.11 -12.07
N ALA A 58 -4.30 -8.61 -10.82
CA ALA A 58 -5.50 -8.40 -10.03
C ALA A 58 -5.29 -7.26 -9.03
N TYR A 59 -6.39 -6.76 -8.48
CA TYR A 59 -6.42 -5.83 -7.35
C TYR A 59 -6.91 -6.52 -6.07
N SER A 60 -6.56 -7.79 -5.93
CA SER A 60 -6.84 -8.57 -4.74
C SER A 60 -6.04 -8.07 -3.53
N GLU A 61 -6.50 -8.37 -2.33
CA GLU A 61 -5.76 -8.07 -1.11
C GLU A 61 -4.35 -8.70 -1.13
N LEU A 62 -4.21 -9.90 -1.73
CA LEU A 62 -2.93 -10.60 -1.85
C LEU A 62 -1.90 -9.86 -2.72
N GLN A 63 -2.35 -9.10 -3.73
CA GLN A 63 -1.46 -8.30 -4.58
C GLN A 63 -1.28 -6.87 -4.08
N LEU A 64 -2.24 -6.31 -3.34
CA LEU A 64 -2.20 -4.93 -2.86
C LEU A 64 -1.64 -4.78 -1.46
N HIS A 65 -1.79 -5.79 -0.59
CA HIS A 65 -1.36 -5.71 0.80
C HIS A 65 0.14 -5.94 0.92
N ALA A 66 0.89 -4.86 1.02
CA ALA A 66 2.32 -4.87 1.29
C ALA A 66 2.59 -4.83 2.81
N PRO A 67 3.58 -5.57 3.33
CA PRO A 67 4.00 -5.41 4.72
C PRO A 67 4.57 -4.01 4.94
N LEU A 68 4.33 -3.43 6.11
CA LEU A 68 4.93 -2.17 6.53
C LEU A 68 5.38 -2.26 7.98
N LEU A 69 6.70 -2.31 8.18
CA LEU A 69 7.34 -2.30 9.49
C LEU A 69 8.11 -0.99 9.63
N VAL A 70 7.85 -0.26 10.71
CA VAL A 70 8.51 1.03 10.95
C VAL A 70 9.14 1.02 12.33
N ARG A 71 10.47 1.12 12.40
CA ARG A 71 11.18 1.50 13.61
C ARG A 71 11.41 3.00 13.60
N TRP A 72 10.85 3.68 14.59
CA TRP A 72 10.98 5.13 14.73
C TRP A 72 11.62 5.46 16.08
N PRO A 73 12.78 6.11 16.12
CA PRO A 73 13.45 6.46 17.38
C PRO A 73 12.55 7.20 18.35
N GLY A 74 12.56 6.76 19.61
CA GLY A 74 11.73 7.34 20.66
C GLY A 74 10.24 6.96 20.64
N ARG A 75 9.81 6.15 19.67
CA ARG A 75 8.43 5.68 19.59
C ARG A 75 8.28 4.29 20.22
N PRO A 76 7.30 4.08 21.11
CA PRO A 76 7.06 2.75 21.68
C PRO A 76 6.58 1.77 20.60
N PRO A 77 6.81 0.45 20.79
CA PRO A 77 6.22 -0.57 19.94
C PRO A 77 4.69 -0.48 19.94
N GLY A 78 4.10 -0.74 18.78
CA GLY A 78 2.66 -0.71 18.61
C GLY A 78 2.24 -1.25 17.26
N ARG A 79 0.94 -1.41 17.05
CA ARG A 79 0.35 -1.88 15.79
C ARG A 79 -0.71 -0.90 15.32
N ILE A 80 -0.60 -0.49 14.06
CA ILE A 80 -1.61 0.32 13.38
C ILE A 80 -2.56 -0.65 12.67
N LEU A 81 -3.81 -0.71 13.10
CA LEU A 81 -4.81 -1.65 12.57
C LEU A 81 -5.65 -1.05 11.44
N ARG A 82 -5.63 0.26 11.29
CA ARG A 82 -6.32 0.94 10.21
C ARG A 82 -5.61 0.76 8.87
N ARG A 83 -6.33 0.95 7.80
CA ARG A 83 -5.78 0.94 6.44
C ARG A 83 -4.77 2.07 6.27
N THR A 84 -3.60 1.74 5.73
CA THR A 84 -2.51 2.67 5.39
C THR A 84 -2.12 2.46 3.93
N SER A 85 -1.35 3.38 3.38
CA SER A 85 -0.87 3.34 2.01
C SER A 85 0.59 3.79 1.92
N HIS A 86 1.31 3.39 0.87
CA HIS A 86 2.62 3.95 0.54
C HIS A 86 2.59 5.47 0.37
N PHE A 87 1.45 6.05 -0.03
CA PHE A 87 1.25 7.49 -0.08
C PHE A 87 1.44 8.18 1.27
N ASP A 88 1.27 7.45 2.38
CA ASP A 88 1.41 7.98 3.73
C ASP A 88 2.87 8.17 4.17
N LEU A 89 3.83 7.55 3.47
CA LEU A 89 5.25 7.62 3.84
C LEU A 89 5.82 9.03 3.67
N ALA A 90 5.61 9.66 2.51
CA ALA A 90 6.14 11.00 2.23
C ALA A 90 5.61 12.06 3.21
N PRO A 91 4.30 12.20 3.46
CA PRO A 91 3.78 13.13 4.47
C PRO A 91 4.35 12.87 5.86
N THR A 92 4.46 11.61 6.26
CA THR A 92 5.00 11.24 7.56
C THR A 92 6.44 11.70 7.73
N LEU A 93 7.29 11.39 6.74
CA LEU A 93 8.71 11.75 6.79
C LEU A 93 8.91 13.26 6.73
N LEU A 94 8.25 13.94 5.80
CA LEU A 94 8.39 15.40 5.62
C LEU A 94 7.94 16.16 6.87
N THR A 95 6.80 15.80 7.42
CA THR A 95 6.28 16.48 8.62
C THR A 95 7.11 16.16 9.86
N ARG A 96 7.41 14.87 10.09
CA ARG A 96 7.99 14.44 11.38
C ARG A 96 9.51 14.49 11.47
N LEU A 97 10.22 14.36 10.34
CA LEU A 97 11.69 14.43 10.30
C LEU A 97 12.19 15.78 9.82
N PHE A 98 11.50 16.39 8.86
CA PHE A 98 11.97 17.63 8.24
C PHE A 98 11.20 18.87 8.68
N GLY A 99 10.17 18.73 9.52
CA GLY A 99 9.39 19.87 10.05
C GLY A 99 8.60 20.61 8.99
N CYS A 100 8.25 19.95 7.87
CA CYS A 100 7.44 20.55 6.81
C CYS A 100 6.07 20.95 7.38
N ALA A 101 5.76 22.24 7.32
CA ALA A 101 4.51 22.80 7.82
C ALA A 101 3.40 22.88 6.76
N ASN A 102 3.72 22.64 5.50
CA ASN A 102 2.73 22.61 4.44
C ASN A 102 1.73 21.48 4.66
N PRO A 103 0.44 21.68 4.37
CA PRO A 103 -0.52 20.59 4.43
C PRO A 103 -0.13 19.47 3.45
N PRO A 104 -0.23 18.20 3.83
CA PRO A 104 0.11 17.07 2.95
C PRO A 104 -0.57 17.12 1.58
N SER A 105 -1.78 17.68 1.51
CA SER A 105 -2.51 17.90 0.26
C SER A 105 -1.78 18.73 -0.78
N ASP A 106 -0.78 19.52 -0.43
CA ASP A 106 -0.04 20.35 -1.38
C ASP A 106 0.95 19.53 -2.22
N TYR A 107 1.40 18.37 -1.72
CA TYR A 107 2.48 17.60 -2.31
C TYR A 107 2.28 16.08 -2.37
N ALA A 108 1.26 15.55 -1.70
CA ALA A 108 1.00 14.12 -1.68
C ALA A 108 -0.49 13.79 -1.60
N SER A 109 -0.87 12.61 -2.05
CA SER A 109 -2.21 12.03 -1.83
C SER A 109 -2.35 11.35 -0.47
N GLY A 110 -1.24 11.20 0.26
CA GLY A 110 -1.19 10.52 1.54
C GLY A 110 -1.48 11.41 2.74
N GLN A 111 -1.42 10.81 3.90
CA GLN A 111 -1.56 11.45 5.21
C GLN A 111 -0.43 10.98 6.14
N ASP A 112 -0.29 11.63 7.30
CA ASP A 112 0.64 11.15 8.30
C ASP A 112 0.28 9.73 8.75
N LEU A 113 1.21 8.79 8.62
CA LEU A 113 1.06 7.38 9.00
C LEU A 113 0.63 7.20 10.46
N PHE A 114 0.93 8.16 11.32
CA PHE A 114 0.61 8.12 12.75
C PHE A 114 -0.61 8.98 13.12
N ALA A 115 -1.28 9.61 12.15
CA ALA A 115 -2.54 10.29 12.40
C ALA A 115 -3.68 9.28 12.59
N ASP A 116 -4.66 9.63 13.38
CA ASP A 116 -5.86 8.80 13.59
C ASP A 116 -6.93 9.12 12.54
N ARG A 117 -6.63 8.76 11.29
CA ARG A 117 -7.54 8.95 10.16
C ARG A 117 -7.61 7.67 9.31
N GLN A 118 -8.83 7.19 9.11
CA GLN A 118 -9.11 6.04 8.24
C GLN A 118 -9.13 6.47 6.76
N TRP A 119 -8.64 5.62 5.89
CA TRP A 119 -8.87 5.73 4.45
C TRP A 119 -10.22 5.15 4.08
N ASP A 120 -11.11 5.96 3.50
CA ASP A 120 -12.39 5.51 2.96
C ASP A 120 -12.20 4.73 1.66
N TRP A 121 -11.23 5.16 0.85
CA TRP A 121 -10.83 4.49 -0.38
C TRP A 121 -9.35 4.75 -0.70
N LEU A 122 -8.78 3.88 -1.50
CA LEU A 122 -7.45 4.02 -2.07
C LEU A 122 -7.52 3.83 -3.59
N ILE A 123 -6.52 4.36 -4.30
CA ILE A 123 -6.35 4.15 -5.73
C ILE A 123 -5.18 3.19 -5.93
N ALA A 124 -5.40 2.18 -6.74
CA ALA A 124 -4.35 1.33 -7.29
C ALA A 124 -4.45 1.35 -8.83
N ALA A 125 -3.32 1.24 -9.50
CA ALA A 125 -3.30 1.29 -10.96
C ALA A 125 -2.41 0.18 -11.53
N SER A 126 -2.73 -0.24 -12.74
CA SER A 126 -1.96 -1.14 -13.56
C SER A 126 -1.76 -0.51 -14.95
N TYR A 127 -1.29 -1.28 -15.93
CA TYR A 127 -0.92 -0.75 -17.25
C TYR A 127 -2.07 -0.08 -18.01
N ASN A 128 -3.29 -0.63 -17.92
CA ASN A 128 -4.43 -0.24 -18.76
C ASN A 128 -5.69 0.12 -17.97
N ASN A 129 -5.65 0.05 -16.64
CA ASN A 129 -6.80 0.29 -15.80
C ASN A 129 -6.37 0.79 -14.41
N PHE A 130 -7.34 1.28 -13.66
CA PHE A 130 -7.16 1.62 -12.26
C PHE A 130 -8.32 1.05 -11.43
N ALA A 131 -8.09 0.95 -10.15
CA ALA A 131 -9.09 0.49 -9.19
C ALA A 131 -9.32 1.52 -8.08
N LEU A 132 -10.58 1.72 -7.74
CA LEU A 132 -11.02 2.30 -6.49
C LEU A 132 -11.17 1.16 -5.48
N VAL A 133 -10.32 1.16 -4.46
CA VAL A 133 -10.27 0.11 -3.43
C VAL A 133 -10.95 0.63 -2.18
N GLU A 134 -12.18 0.21 -1.96
CA GLU A 134 -13.00 0.51 -0.78
C GLU A 134 -12.88 -0.60 0.28
N PRO A 135 -13.37 -0.44 1.51
CA PRO A 135 -13.24 -1.46 2.55
C PRO A 135 -13.91 -2.80 2.23
N ASP A 136 -14.96 -2.80 1.46
CA ASP A 136 -15.82 -3.94 1.17
C ASP A 136 -15.82 -4.39 -0.30
N ARG A 137 -15.25 -3.59 -1.19
CA ARG A 137 -15.25 -3.85 -2.63
C ARG A 137 -14.09 -3.18 -3.35
N VAL A 138 -13.85 -3.64 -4.56
CA VAL A 138 -12.90 -3.08 -5.52
C VAL A 138 -13.63 -2.79 -6.82
N THR A 139 -13.65 -1.52 -7.22
CA THR A 139 -14.21 -1.11 -8.52
C THR A 139 -13.05 -0.88 -9.50
N ILE A 140 -12.95 -1.73 -10.51
CA ILE A 140 -11.91 -1.68 -11.53
C ILE A 140 -12.46 -0.97 -12.76
N VAL A 141 -11.79 0.08 -13.20
CA VAL A 141 -12.17 0.89 -14.35
C VAL A 141 -11.16 0.70 -15.47
N SER A 142 -11.65 0.23 -16.59
CA SER A 142 -10.92 0.06 -17.85
C SER A 142 -11.42 1.05 -18.90
N PRO A 143 -10.73 1.27 -20.03
CA PRO A 143 -11.13 2.27 -21.03
C PRO A 143 -12.55 2.17 -21.55
N ALA A 144 -13.12 0.95 -21.63
CA ALA A 144 -14.44 0.71 -22.20
C ALA A 144 -15.40 -0.01 -21.26
N SER A 145 -14.99 -0.33 -20.04
CA SER A 145 -15.78 -1.14 -19.11
C SER A 145 -15.41 -0.89 -17.66
N TYR A 146 -16.25 -1.38 -16.77
CA TYR A 146 -15.91 -1.49 -15.36
C TYR A 146 -16.40 -2.83 -14.80
N GLU A 147 -15.77 -3.29 -13.76
CA GLU A 147 -16.23 -4.41 -12.94
C GLU A 147 -16.12 -4.07 -11.45
N VAL A 148 -16.97 -4.68 -10.65
CA VAL A 148 -16.92 -4.57 -9.20
C VAL A 148 -16.69 -5.95 -8.62
N ARG A 149 -15.75 -6.05 -7.69
CA ARG A 149 -15.45 -7.26 -6.95
C ARG A 149 -15.69 -7.02 -5.46
N ASP A 150 -16.17 -8.05 -4.78
CA ASP A 150 -16.35 -8.04 -3.33
C ASP A 150 -15.00 -8.16 -2.58
N ARG A 151 -15.04 -8.17 -1.26
CA ARG A 151 -13.85 -8.33 -0.40
C ARG A 151 -13.11 -9.66 -0.59
N ASN A 152 -13.76 -10.68 -1.13
CA ASN A 152 -13.15 -11.95 -1.48
C ASN A 152 -12.66 -11.98 -2.94
N TYR A 153 -12.67 -10.83 -3.58
CA TYR A 153 -12.29 -10.59 -4.98
C TYR A 153 -13.17 -11.35 -5.99
N ARG A 154 -14.41 -11.72 -5.63
CA ARG A 154 -15.38 -12.34 -6.52
C ARG A 154 -16.18 -11.27 -7.26
N LEU A 155 -16.50 -11.55 -8.52
CA LEU A 155 -17.28 -10.64 -9.36
C LEU A 155 -18.69 -10.43 -8.77
N VAL A 156 -19.09 -9.17 -8.61
CA VAL A 156 -20.43 -8.79 -8.20
C VAL A 156 -21.31 -8.67 -9.45
N PRO A 157 -22.40 -9.45 -9.57
CA PRO A 157 -23.30 -9.32 -10.70
C PRO A 157 -24.13 -8.04 -10.63
N ASN A 158 -24.33 -7.38 -11.77
CA ASN A 158 -25.11 -6.14 -11.90
C ASN A 158 -24.74 -5.07 -10.86
N PRO A 159 -23.47 -4.69 -10.74
CA PRO A 159 -23.03 -3.79 -9.68
C PRO A 159 -23.50 -2.35 -9.90
N THR A 160 -23.75 -1.63 -8.81
CA THR A 160 -23.93 -0.18 -8.86
C THR A 160 -22.59 0.51 -8.87
N LEU A 161 -22.35 1.37 -9.85
CA LEU A 161 -21.11 2.14 -9.95
C LEU A 161 -21.01 3.17 -8.81
N PRO A 162 -19.92 3.22 -8.01
CA PRO A 162 -19.73 4.19 -6.94
C PRO A 162 -19.29 5.56 -7.53
N ARG A 163 -20.24 6.28 -8.11
CA ARG A 163 -19.97 7.50 -8.91
C ARG A 163 -19.22 8.59 -8.13
N ASP A 164 -19.57 8.81 -6.88
CA ASP A 164 -18.96 9.87 -6.07
C ASP A 164 -17.53 9.50 -5.66
N GLY A 165 -17.29 8.24 -5.26
CA GLY A 165 -15.95 7.72 -4.99
C GLY A 165 -15.06 7.79 -6.23
N LEU A 166 -15.56 7.38 -7.39
CA LEU A 166 -14.81 7.49 -8.66
C LEU A 166 -14.54 8.94 -9.06
N ARG A 167 -15.48 9.86 -8.87
CA ARG A 167 -15.27 11.29 -9.13
C ARG A 167 -14.16 11.84 -8.23
N ALA A 168 -14.19 11.51 -6.93
CA ALA A 168 -13.15 11.90 -5.97
C ALA A 168 -11.78 11.32 -6.35
N ALA A 169 -11.72 10.04 -6.70
CA ALA A 169 -10.51 9.38 -7.16
C ALA A 169 -9.92 10.02 -8.43
N MET A 170 -10.76 10.28 -9.43
CA MET A 170 -10.33 10.97 -10.67
C MET A 170 -9.87 12.40 -10.40
N HIS A 171 -10.51 13.13 -9.49
CA HIS A 171 -10.05 14.44 -9.07
C HIS A 171 -8.66 14.36 -8.44
N GLU A 172 -8.44 13.41 -7.53
CA GLU A 172 -7.15 13.19 -6.89
C GLU A 172 -6.06 12.80 -7.89
N MET A 173 -6.35 11.90 -8.81
CA MET A 173 -5.41 11.51 -9.87
C MET A 173 -4.97 12.68 -10.76
N ARG A 174 -5.88 13.64 -11.02
CA ARG A 174 -5.60 14.81 -11.85
C ARG A 174 -4.86 15.92 -11.10
N ARG A 175 -4.86 15.90 -9.79
CA ARG A 175 -4.36 17.01 -8.96
C ARG A 175 -2.92 17.40 -9.25
N PHE A 176 -2.09 16.43 -9.63
CA PHE A 176 -0.67 16.62 -9.94
C PHE A 176 -0.35 16.67 -11.44
N TYR A 177 -1.34 16.50 -12.31
CA TYR A 177 -1.17 16.69 -13.75
C TYR A 177 -1.49 18.16 -14.08
N ARG A 178 -0.46 18.92 -14.43
CA ARG A 178 -0.55 20.29 -14.97
C ARG A 178 0.01 20.37 -16.36
#